data_22f33e18f509464460ba3163491b5b2b
#
_entry.id   22f33e18f509464460ba3163491b5b2b
#
_cell.length_a   1.000
_cell.length_b   1.000
_cell.length_c   1.000
_cell.angle_alpha   90.00
_cell.angle_beta   90.00
_cell.angle_gamma   90.00
#
_symmetry.space_group_name_H-M   'P 1'
#
loop_
_entity.id
_entity.type
_entity.pdbx_description
1 polymer ?
#
loop_
_entity_poly.entity_id
_entity_poly.type
_entity_poly.pdbx_seq_one_letter_code
_entity_poly.pdbx_strand_id
1 'polypeptide(L)'
;MVAYGALNAARRAEVSVPGDVSIIGFDDLPAASWPIIELTTIAYDFTEMARKAARLVTRRIKHADAPISHVEFDTTFIERRTLAPAPPV
;
A
#
# COMPACT_ATOMS: atom_id res chain seq x y z
N MET A 1 -1.17 5.89 -2.92
CA MET A 1 -1.17 7.11 -3.77
C MET A 1 0.20 7.77 -3.89
N VAL A 2 0.95 7.86 -2.82
CA VAL A 2 2.31 8.44 -2.86
C VAL A 2 3.19 7.74 -3.89
N ALA A 3 3.12 6.41 -3.97
CA ALA A 3 3.91 5.64 -4.93
C ALA A 3 3.58 6.00 -6.38
N TYR A 4 2.33 6.33 -6.70
CA TYR A 4 1.97 6.79 -8.05
C TYR A 4 2.64 8.11 -8.39
N GLY A 5 2.70 9.02 -7.42
CA GLY A 5 3.44 10.28 -7.59
C GLY A 5 4.93 10.05 -7.81
N ALA A 6 5.51 9.09 -7.08
CA ALA A 6 6.91 8.72 -7.25
C ALA A 6 7.17 8.13 -8.65
N LEU A 7 6.30 7.24 -9.13
CA LEU A 7 6.38 6.69 -10.49
C LEU A 7 6.29 7.78 -11.55
N ASN A 8 5.37 8.71 -11.38
CA ASN A 8 5.21 9.83 -12.30
C ASN A 8 6.44 10.73 -12.30
N ALA A 9 6.98 11.04 -11.13
CA ALA A 9 8.18 11.85 -11.00
C ALA A 9 9.40 11.18 -11.65
N ALA A 10 9.56 9.88 -11.45
CA ALA A 10 10.63 9.10 -12.07
C ALA A 10 10.53 9.16 -13.59
N ARG A 11 9.35 9.00 -14.14
CA ARG A 11 9.12 9.08 -15.58
C ARG A 11 9.47 10.46 -16.13
N ARG A 12 9.07 11.52 -15.45
CA ARG A 12 9.38 12.90 -15.86
C ARG A 12 10.88 13.21 -15.79
N ALA A 13 11.58 12.60 -14.84
CA ALA A 13 13.01 12.74 -14.67
C ALA A 13 13.83 11.76 -15.53
N GLU A 14 13.15 10.95 -16.34
CA GLU A 14 13.78 9.92 -17.19
C GLU A 14 14.58 8.89 -16.37
N VAL A 15 14.10 8.61 -15.16
CA VAL A 15 14.63 7.55 -14.29
C VAL A 15 13.83 6.28 -14.52
N SER A 16 14.51 5.19 -14.89
CA SER A 16 13.84 3.91 -15.15
C SER A 16 13.44 3.21 -13.87
N VAL A 17 12.21 2.72 -13.83
CA VAL A 17 11.70 1.87 -12.76
C VAL A 17 11.27 0.54 -13.40
N PRO A 18 11.85 -0.59 -12.98
CA PRO A 18 12.79 -0.80 -11.88
C PRO A 18 14.29 -0.73 -12.28
N GLY A 19 14.63 -0.37 -13.52
CA GLY A 19 16.01 -0.44 -14.00
C GLY A 19 16.99 0.35 -13.14
N ASP A 20 16.71 1.61 -12.88
CA ASP A 20 17.57 2.48 -12.07
C ASP A 20 17.20 2.44 -10.59
N VAL A 21 15.90 2.36 -10.30
CA VAL A 21 15.39 2.39 -8.94
C VAL A 21 14.13 1.53 -8.85
N SER A 22 13.97 0.81 -7.73
CA SER A 22 12.74 0.09 -7.43
C SER A 22 11.80 0.98 -6.61
N ILE A 23 10.50 0.81 -6.83
CA ILE A 23 9.47 1.52 -6.05
C ILE A 23 8.49 0.47 -5.53
N ILE A 24 8.26 0.49 -4.22
CA ILE A 24 7.29 -0.36 -3.54
C ILE A 24 6.26 0.55 -2.88
N GLY A 25 5.00 0.26 -3.13
CA GLY A 25 3.89 0.98 -2.53
C GLY A 25 3.27 0.26 -1.36
N PHE A 26 2.14 0.78 -0.92
CA PHE A 26 1.33 0.21 0.14
C PHE A 26 -0.15 0.39 -0.20
N ASP A 27 -1.01 -0.49 0.30
CA ASP A 27 -2.47 -0.50 0.16
C ASP A 27 -3.01 -1.32 -1.02
N ASP A 28 -2.25 -1.56 -2.06
CA ASP A 28 -2.72 -2.26 -3.27
C ASP A 28 -4.05 -1.71 -3.79
N LEU A 29 -4.09 -0.40 -4.03
CA LEU A 29 -5.26 0.23 -4.65
C LEU A 29 -5.47 -0.33 -6.05
N PRO A 30 -6.72 -0.29 -6.58
CA PRO A 30 -7.03 -0.93 -7.87
C PRO A 30 -6.08 -0.56 -9.02
N ALA A 31 -5.65 0.69 -9.10
CA ALA A 31 -4.75 1.14 -10.15
C ALA A 31 -3.37 0.49 -10.10
N ALA A 32 -2.96 -0.06 -8.95
CA ALA A 32 -1.66 -0.72 -8.82
C ALA A 32 -1.53 -1.92 -9.75
N SER A 33 -2.63 -2.57 -10.12
CA SER A 33 -2.64 -3.72 -11.03
C SER A 33 -2.77 -3.36 -12.51
N TRP A 34 -2.98 -2.08 -12.82
CA TRP A 34 -3.13 -1.68 -14.22
C TRP A 34 -1.82 -1.89 -14.99
N PRO A 35 -1.89 -2.38 -16.24
CA PRO A 35 -0.68 -2.65 -17.03
C PRO A 35 0.27 -1.46 -17.19
N ILE A 36 -0.25 -0.25 -17.16
CA ILE A 36 0.56 0.98 -17.26
C ILE A 36 1.29 1.29 -15.95
N ILE A 37 0.90 0.68 -14.84
CA ILE A 37 1.44 0.96 -13.50
C ILE A 37 2.17 -0.26 -12.94
N GLU A 38 1.48 -1.38 -12.77
CA GLU A 38 2.00 -2.65 -12.25
C GLU A 38 2.91 -2.47 -11.04
N LEU A 39 2.39 -1.76 -10.02
CA LEU A 39 3.13 -1.41 -8.82
C LEU A 39 3.24 -2.60 -7.87
N THR A 40 4.47 -2.93 -7.49
CA THR A 40 4.74 -3.82 -6.37
C THR A 40 4.29 -3.15 -5.10
N THR A 41 3.52 -3.85 -4.29
CA THR A 41 2.86 -3.24 -3.13
C THR A 41 2.56 -4.26 -2.04
N ILE A 42 2.04 -3.77 -0.95
CA ILE A 42 1.59 -4.59 0.18
C ILE A 42 0.07 -4.47 0.26
N ALA A 43 -0.60 -5.62 0.22
CA ALA A 43 -2.05 -5.72 0.28
C ALA A 43 -2.52 -6.16 1.66
N TYR A 44 -3.72 -5.74 2.03
CA TYR A 44 -4.42 -6.20 3.22
C TYR A 44 -5.93 -6.13 2.95
N ASP A 45 -6.73 -6.78 3.80
CA ASP A 45 -8.18 -6.77 3.64
C ASP A 45 -8.74 -5.42 4.11
N PHE A 46 -8.80 -4.47 3.18
CA PHE A 46 -9.27 -3.11 3.44
C PHE A 46 -10.72 -3.09 3.93
N THR A 47 -11.58 -3.93 3.34
CA THR A 47 -12.99 -3.99 3.72
C THR A 47 -13.15 -4.45 5.16
N GLU A 48 -12.43 -5.50 5.56
CA GLU A 48 -12.47 -6.00 6.93
C GLU A 48 -11.89 -4.99 7.91
N MET A 49 -10.82 -4.31 7.53
CA MET A 49 -10.23 -3.25 8.35
C MET A 49 -11.24 -2.12 8.58
N ALA A 50 -11.95 -1.69 7.53
CA ALA A 50 -12.96 -0.65 7.64
C ALA A 50 -14.13 -1.08 8.54
N ARG A 51 -14.58 -2.32 8.42
CA ARG A 51 -15.63 -2.86 9.31
C ARG A 51 -15.19 -2.85 10.76
N LYS A 52 -13.98 -3.31 11.02
CA LYS A 52 -13.46 -3.35 12.39
C LYS A 52 -13.31 -1.96 12.96
N ALA A 53 -12.81 -1.01 12.19
CA ALA A 53 -12.70 0.39 12.61
C ALA A 53 -14.08 0.96 12.98
N ALA A 54 -15.09 0.71 12.16
CA ALA A 54 -16.47 1.17 12.44
C ALA A 54 -17.01 0.57 13.74
N ARG A 55 -16.77 -0.72 13.96
CA ARG A 55 -17.20 -1.38 15.22
C ARG A 55 -16.52 -0.77 16.43
N LEU A 56 -15.22 -0.50 16.34
CA LEU A 56 -14.46 0.09 17.45
C LEU A 56 -14.94 1.50 17.78
N VAL A 57 -15.22 2.30 16.76
CA VAL A 57 -15.75 3.66 16.94
C VAL A 57 -17.14 3.60 17.58
N THR A 58 -18.02 2.74 17.09
CA THR A 58 -19.37 2.57 17.64
C THR A 58 -19.32 2.13 19.10
N ARG A 59 -18.44 1.19 19.42
CA ARG A 59 -18.25 0.74 20.80
C ARG A 59 -17.75 1.88 21.69
N ARG A 60 -16.83 2.70 21.19
CA ARG A 60 -16.30 3.84 21.95
C ARG A 60 -17.38 4.87 22.23
N ILE A 61 -18.28 5.12 21.29
CA ILE A 61 -19.41 6.04 21.46
C ILE A 61 -20.35 5.53 22.56
N LYS A 62 -20.65 4.23 22.57
CA LYS A 62 -21.57 3.62 23.55
C LYS A 62 -20.92 3.41 24.93
N HIS A 63 -19.64 3.17 24.97
CA HIS A 63 -18.86 2.80 26.16
C HIS A 63 -17.56 3.59 26.17
N ALA A 64 -17.63 4.87 26.51
CA ALA A 64 -16.48 5.77 26.45
C ALA A 64 -15.30 5.33 27.33
N ASP A 65 -15.56 4.56 28.38
CA ASP A 65 -14.56 4.04 29.31
C ASP A 65 -14.09 2.61 28.96
N ALA A 66 -14.52 2.07 27.82
CA ALA A 66 -14.05 0.76 27.40
C ALA A 66 -12.52 0.74 27.21
N PRO A 67 -11.86 -0.40 27.51
CA PRO A 67 -10.42 -0.51 27.31
C PRO A 67 -10.01 -0.23 25.86
N ILE A 68 -8.83 0.36 25.71
CA ILE A 68 -8.22 0.53 24.38
C ILE A 68 -7.90 -0.84 23.82
N SER A 69 -8.24 -1.08 22.55
CA SER A 69 -7.90 -2.31 21.87
C SER A 69 -7.07 -2.01 20.62
N HIS A 70 -6.14 -2.91 20.35
CA HIS A 70 -5.31 -2.88 19.17
C HIS A 70 -5.64 -4.08 18.31
N VAL A 71 -5.84 -3.87 17.01
CA VAL A 71 -6.14 -4.94 16.08
C VAL A 71 -5.13 -4.86 14.94
N GLU A 72 -4.48 -5.98 14.67
CA GLU A 72 -3.54 -6.12 13.56
C GLU A 72 -4.17 -6.95 12.46
N PHE A 73 -3.85 -6.61 11.21
CA PHE A 73 -4.29 -7.37 10.05
C PHE A 73 -3.08 -7.93 9.33
N ASP A 74 -3.21 -9.15 8.82
CA ASP A 74 -2.19 -9.76 7.99
C ASP A 74 -2.02 -8.98 6.70
N THR A 75 -0.79 -8.93 6.22
CA THR A 75 -0.46 -8.29 4.95
C THR A 75 0.09 -9.32 3.98
N THR A 76 -0.06 -9.04 2.69
CA THR A 76 0.47 -9.85 1.61
C THR A 76 1.34 -9.00 0.71
N PHE A 77 2.55 -9.47 0.43
CA PHE A 77 3.44 -8.83 -0.53
C PHE A 77 3.02 -9.21 -1.95
N ILE A 78 2.74 -8.22 -2.79
CA ILE A 78 2.34 -8.39 -4.18
C ILE A 78 3.45 -7.87 -5.07
N GLU A 79 4.23 -8.78 -5.63
CA GLU A 79 5.30 -8.40 -6.55
C GLU A 79 4.74 -8.19 -7.95
N ARG A 80 5.04 -7.04 -8.51
CA ARG A 80 4.71 -6.69 -9.90
C ARG A 80 5.98 -6.25 -10.61
N ARG A 81 5.94 -5.18 -11.39
CA ARG A 81 7.05 -4.82 -12.27
C ARG A 81 7.93 -3.66 -11.80
N THR A 82 7.68 -3.13 -10.61
CA THR A 82 8.44 -1.98 -10.09
C THR A 82 9.58 -2.37 -9.15
N LEU A 83 9.83 -3.66 -9.01
CA LEU A 83 10.88 -4.19 -8.15
C LEU A 83 11.87 -5.02 -8.95
N ALA A 84 13.15 -4.77 -8.76
CA ALA A 84 14.21 -5.57 -9.34
C ALA A 84 15.45 -5.53 -8.41
N PRO A 85 16.38 -6.47 -8.58
CA PRO A 85 17.66 -6.38 -7.88
C PRO A 85 18.35 -5.05 -8.15
N ALA A 86 19.10 -4.54 -7.17
CA ALA A 86 19.83 -3.30 -7.33
C ALA A 86 20.84 -3.43 -8.49
N PRO A 87 21.00 -2.38 -9.32
CA PRO A 87 22.01 -2.41 -10.37
C PRO A 87 23.41 -2.48 -9.76
N PRO A 88 24.37 -3.08 -10.47
CA PRO A 88 25.74 -3.13 -9.99
C PRO A 88 26.33 -1.71 -9.86
N VAL A 89 27.14 -1.53 -8.85
CA VAL A 89 27.81 -0.26 -8.55
C VAL A 89 29.01 -0.03 -9.48
#